data_97f0a6eb5c19f224eff1df6706323cfa
#
_entry.id   97f0a6eb5c19f224eff1df6706323cfa
#
_cell.length_a   1.000
_cell.length_b   1.000
_cell.length_c   1.000
_cell.angle_alpha   90.00
_cell.angle_beta   90.00
_cell.angle_gamma   90.00
#
_symmetry.space_group_name_H-M   'P 1'
#
loop_
_entity.id
_entity.type
_entity.pdbx_description
1 polymer ?
#
loop_
_entity_poly.entity_id
_entity_poly.type
_entity_poly.pdbx_seq_one_letter_code
_entity_poly.pdbx_strand_id
1 'polypeptide(L)'
;VGPYVWRELQHQQLPDMEAIISMDDFSFIYLNNPYKGNVEHILSEPSTLTETTFFSVVKDGTIDLDSLALINYTSGSTGSPKGVMISHRSLSNNVENGLYILPVEPGQRVVSMLPLAHMFGQLADFLYPFSAGATIYYLTKAPTPSILLKAMADVKPYLVATVPLVIEKIHKKKLDPLLSKTVLKICWYTPLIMNFIRNHVRKSLVKAFGGQVRYFLCGGAAMNPVVEKCLLDVNFPLTIGFGMTECG
;
A
#
# COMPACT_ATOMS: atom_id res chain seq x y z
N VAL A 1 -3.79 16.41 -11.31
CA VAL A 1 -3.45 15.54 -12.47
C VAL A 1 -1.98 15.71 -12.82
N GLY A 2 -1.33 14.63 -13.26
CA GLY A 2 0.01 14.71 -13.82
C GLY A 2 0.02 15.26 -15.26
N PRO A 3 1.18 15.71 -15.77
CA PRO A 3 1.29 16.34 -17.09
C PRO A 3 0.79 15.45 -18.25
N TYR A 4 0.95 14.13 -18.13
CA TYR A 4 0.48 13.19 -19.14
C TYR A 4 -1.04 13.18 -19.23
N VAL A 5 -1.73 13.04 -18.10
CA VAL A 5 -3.19 13.02 -18.03
C VAL A 5 -3.77 14.34 -18.49
N TRP A 6 -3.13 15.47 -18.17
CA TRP A 6 -3.55 16.78 -18.63
C TRP A 6 -3.54 16.92 -20.16
N ARG A 7 -2.51 16.41 -20.84
CA ARG A 7 -2.44 16.44 -22.31
C ARG A 7 -3.61 15.73 -22.98
N GLU A 8 -4.10 14.64 -22.37
CA GLU A 8 -5.25 13.90 -22.88
C GLU A 8 -6.58 14.63 -22.59
N LEU A 9 -6.68 15.31 -21.44
CA LEU A 9 -7.90 15.97 -20.99
C LEU A 9 -8.12 17.34 -21.61
N GLN A 10 -7.05 18.09 -21.92
CA GLN A 10 -7.15 19.49 -22.37
C GLN A 10 -7.95 19.73 -23.66
N HIS A 11 -8.18 18.68 -24.45
CA HIS A 11 -8.97 18.72 -25.68
C HIS A 11 -10.41 18.25 -25.48
N GLN A 12 -10.78 17.85 -24.28
CA GLN A 12 -12.13 17.38 -23.95
C GLN A 12 -12.96 18.54 -23.38
N GLN A 13 -14.26 18.54 -23.70
CA GLN A 13 -15.19 19.42 -23.00
C GLN A 13 -15.50 18.80 -21.62
N LEU A 14 -15.21 19.56 -20.58
CA LEU A 14 -15.38 19.14 -19.19
C LEU A 14 -16.35 20.13 -18.50
N PRO A 15 -17.64 20.13 -18.85
CA PRO A 15 -18.59 21.16 -18.43
C PRO A 15 -18.84 21.21 -16.93
N ASP A 16 -18.72 20.06 -16.27
CA ASP A 16 -18.97 19.91 -14.83
C ASP A 16 -17.67 19.96 -13.98
N MET A 17 -16.55 20.28 -14.63
CA MET A 17 -15.28 20.36 -13.94
C MET A 17 -15.10 21.74 -13.31
N GLU A 18 -14.91 21.78 -12.00
CA GLU A 18 -14.70 23.01 -11.25
C GLU A 18 -13.25 23.45 -11.23
N ALA A 19 -12.33 22.50 -11.03
CA ALA A 19 -10.89 22.77 -11.01
C ALA A 19 -10.07 21.56 -11.46
N ILE A 20 -8.87 21.82 -11.99
CA ILE A 20 -7.83 20.83 -12.23
C ILE A 20 -6.55 21.33 -11.58
N ILE A 21 -5.98 20.53 -10.69
CA ILE A 21 -4.77 20.84 -9.94
C ILE A 21 -3.63 19.98 -10.44
N SER A 22 -2.47 20.60 -10.67
CA SER A 22 -1.21 19.89 -10.93
C SER A 22 -0.82 19.05 -9.71
N MET A 23 -0.35 17.83 -9.93
CA MET A 23 0.22 17.00 -8.86
C MET A 23 1.70 17.27 -8.60
N ASP A 24 2.36 18.04 -9.46
CA ASP A 24 3.79 18.32 -9.33
C ASP A 24 4.06 19.46 -8.34
N ASP A 25 3.20 20.49 -8.35
CA ASP A 25 3.39 21.72 -7.59
C ASP A 25 2.12 22.27 -6.93
N PHE A 26 1.02 21.52 -7.04
CA PHE A 26 -0.33 21.89 -6.57
C PHE A 26 -0.89 23.18 -7.21
N SER A 27 -0.32 23.64 -8.31
CA SER A 27 -0.86 24.78 -9.04
C SER A 27 -2.18 24.43 -9.74
N PHE A 28 -3.05 25.45 -9.94
CA PHE A 28 -4.26 25.29 -10.72
C PHE A 28 -3.92 25.33 -12.21
N ILE A 29 -4.18 24.23 -12.91
CA ILE A 29 -4.08 24.13 -14.37
C ILE A 29 -5.35 24.70 -15.00
N TYR A 30 -6.50 24.44 -14.40
CA TYR A 30 -7.81 24.94 -14.80
C TYR A 30 -8.63 25.26 -13.55
N LEU A 31 -9.37 26.35 -13.59
CA LEU A 31 -10.27 26.75 -12.53
C LEU A 31 -11.49 27.43 -13.15
N ASN A 32 -12.68 26.94 -12.82
CA ASN A 32 -13.92 27.54 -13.26
C ASN A 32 -14.07 28.94 -12.64
N ASN A 33 -14.44 29.91 -13.45
CA ASN A 33 -14.43 31.33 -13.11
C ASN A 33 -15.21 31.72 -11.83
N PRO A 34 -16.35 31.09 -11.45
CA PRO A 34 -17.06 31.42 -10.20
C PRO A 34 -16.28 31.21 -8.94
N TYR A 35 -15.30 30.31 -8.97
CA TYR A 35 -14.55 29.87 -7.76
C TYR A 35 -13.17 30.50 -7.64
N LYS A 36 -12.70 31.22 -8.65
CA LYS A 36 -11.31 31.68 -8.73
C LYS A 36 -10.88 32.54 -7.51
N GLY A 37 -11.69 33.50 -7.13
CA GLY A 37 -11.40 34.36 -5.97
C GLY A 37 -11.45 33.62 -4.64
N ASN A 38 -12.41 32.70 -4.48
CA ASN A 38 -12.56 31.91 -3.24
C ASN A 38 -11.41 30.95 -3.01
N VAL A 39 -10.88 30.34 -4.09
CA VAL A 39 -9.79 29.36 -3.99
C VAL A 39 -8.48 30.05 -3.65
N GLU A 40 -8.17 31.21 -4.26
CA GLU A 40 -6.99 32.01 -3.94
C GLU A 40 -7.02 32.44 -2.46
N HIS A 41 -8.20 32.81 -1.94
CA HIS A 41 -8.38 33.15 -0.52
C HIS A 41 -8.16 31.94 0.39
N ILE A 42 -8.74 30.78 0.07
CA ILE A 42 -8.60 29.56 0.87
C ILE A 42 -7.13 29.10 0.93
N LEU A 43 -6.38 29.23 -0.17
CA LEU A 43 -4.97 28.86 -0.21
C LEU A 43 -4.04 29.87 0.47
N SER A 44 -4.46 31.13 0.59
CA SER A 44 -3.69 32.19 1.27
C SER A 44 -3.91 32.21 2.79
N GLU A 45 -5.01 31.64 3.28
CA GLU A 45 -5.27 31.54 4.71
C GLU A 45 -4.53 30.32 5.30
N PRO A 46 -3.83 30.49 6.43
CA PRO A 46 -3.31 29.36 7.16
C PRO A 46 -4.48 28.46 7.57
N SER A 47 -4.33 27.15 7.37
CA SER A 47 -5.33 26.16 7.74
C SER A 47 -5.83 26.42 9.16
N THR A 48 -7.09 26.82 9.30
CA THR A 48 -7.78 27.02 10.60
C THR A 48 -8.26 25.69 11.18
N LEU A 49 -7.97 24.57 10.52
CA LEU A 49 -8.21 23.23 11.05
C LEU A 49 -7.29 22.98 12.25
N THR A 50 -7.76 23.40 13.40
CA THR A 50 -7.16 23.02 14.68
C THR A 50 -7.62 21.60 15.04
N GLU A 51 -6.87 20.91 15.89
CA GLU A 51 -7.29 19.63 16.46
C GLU A 51 -8.71 19.68 17.03
N THR A 52 -9.06 20.79 17.68
CA THR A 52 -10.38 21.02 18.27
C THR A 52 -11.48 21.08 17.20
N THR A 53 -11.26 21.75 16.07
CA THR A 53 -12.23 21.83 14.98
C THR A 53 -12.40 20.51 14.27
N PHE A 54 -11.34 19.74 14.08
CA PHE A 54 -11.41 18.40 13.52
C PHE A 54 -12.27 17.47 14.40
N PHE A 55 -11.99 17.43 15.70
CA PHE A 55 -12.76 16.60 16.63
C PHE A 55 -14.21 17.06 16.81
N SER A 56 -14.53 18.34 16.67
CA SER A 56 -15.92 18.80 16.72
C SER A 56 -16.71 18.27 15.53
N VAL A 57 -16.16 18.35 14.31
CA VAL A 57 -16.81 17.83 13.09
C VAL A 57 -17.04 16.33 13.20
N VAL A 58 -16.10 15.58 13.77
CA VAL A 58 -16.24 14.11 13.96
C VAL A 58 -17.25 13.80 15.08
N LYS A 59 -17.28 14.58 16.18
CA LYS A 59 -18.22 14.35 17.30
C LYS A 59 -19.67 14.69 16.99
N ASP A 60 -19.93 15.67 16.14
CA ASP A 60 -21.30 16.12 15.84
C ASP A 60 -22.12 15.12 15.02
N GLY A 61 -21.57 13.94 14.71
CA GLY A 61 -22.28 12.86 14.01
C GLY A 61 -22.76 13.25 12.60
N THR A 62 -22.18 14.32 12.03
CA THR A 62 -22.53 14.83 10.70
C THR A 62 -22.00 13.97 9.57
N ILE A 63 -21.10 13.01 9.86
CA ILE A 63 -20.57 12.11 8.85
C ILE A 63 -21.49 10.89 8.75
N ASP A 64 -22.23 10.80 7.66
CA ASP A 64 -22.94 9.58 7.30
C ASP A 64 -21.93 8.53 6.83
N LEU A 65 -21.68 7.54 7.69
CA LEU A 65 -20.75 6.45 7.38
C LEU A 65 -21.18 5.58 6.19
N ASP A 66 -22.45 5.57 5.85
CA ASP A 66 -22.98 4.83 4.72
C ASP A 66 -22.94 5.62 3.42
N SER A 67 -22.57 6.91 3.49
CA SER A 67 -22.34 7.72 2.29
C SER A 67 -21.12 7.26 1.51
N LEU A 68 -21.10 7.60 0.23
CA LEU A 68 -20.03 7.27 -0.71
C LEU A 68 -18.70 7.95 -0.29
N ALA A 69 -17.67 7.15 -0.05
CA ALA A 69 -16.32 7.64 0.24
C ALA A 69 -15.45 7.72 -1.02
N LEU A 70 -15.51 6.68 -1.86
CA LEU A 70 -14.74 6.64 -3.10
C LEU A 70 -15.35 5.67 -4.13
N ILE A 71 -14.97 5.86 -5.40
CA ILE A 71 -15.27 4.92 -6.47
C ILE A 71 -13.95 4.36 -6.99
N ASN A 72 -13.80 3.05 -6.90
CA ASN A 72 -12.62 2.35 -7.40
C ASN A 72 -12.98 1.52 -8.65
N TYR A 73 -12.23 1.71 -9.73
CA TYR A 73 -12.53 1.04 -11.00
C TYR A 73 -11.84 -0.31 -11.11
N THR A 74 -12.61 -1.32 -11.52
CA THR A 74 -12.09 -2.66 -11.87
C THR A 74 -12.25 -2.89 -13.36
N SER A 75 -11.39 -3.75 -13.93
CA SER A 75 -11.40 -4.04 -15.39
C SER A 75 -12.68 -4.71 -15.88
N GLY A 76 -13.53 -5.22 -14.97
CA GLY A 76 -14.76 -5.90 -15.31
C GLY A 76 -14.59 -7.17 -16.16
N SER A 77 -15.28 -8.24 -15.87
CA SER A 77 -15.24 -9.49 -16.64
C SER A 77 -15.84 -9.37 -18.04
N THR A 78 -16.64 -8.32 -18.27
CA THR A 78 -17.32 -8.02 -19.56
C THR A 78 -16.53 -7.06 -20.45
N GLY A 79 -15.30 -6.68 -20.05
CA GLY A 79 -14.43 -5.77 -20.81
C GLY A 79 -14.68 -4.28 -20.59
N SER A 80 -15.82 -3.89 -19.99
CA SER A 80 -16.06 -2.49 -19.60
C SER A 80 -15.65 -2.26 -18.15
N PRO A 81 -14.92 -1.18 -17.84
CA PRO A 81 -14.58 -0.84 -16.46
C PRO A 81 -15.84 -0.62 -15.62
N LYS A 82 -15.83 -1.17 -14.40
CA LYS A 82 -16.91 -1.00 -13.43
C LYS A 82 -16.42 -0.16 -12.26
N GLY A 83 -17.17 0.90 -11.92
CA GLY A 83 -16.92 1.71 -10.73
C GLY A 83 -17.55 1.05 -9.51
N VAL A 84 -16.72 0.53 -8.61
CA VAL A 84 -17.14 -0.01 -7.33
C VAL A 84 -17.30 1.13 -6.35
N MET A 85 -18.51 1.32 -5.83
CA MET A 85 -18.83 2.35 -4.84
C MET A 85 -18.51 1.83 -3.44
N ILE A 86 -17.66 2.53 -2.71
CA ILE A 86 -17.19 2.15 -1.39
C ILE A 86 -17.58 3.22 -0.38
N SER A 87 -18.22 2.82 0.71
CA SER A 87 -18.65 3.73 1.77
C SER A 87 -17.54 4.04 2.76
N HIS A 88 -17.70 5.12 3.53
CA HIS A 88 -16.83 5.44 4.67
C HIS A 88 -16.80 4.31 5.69
N ARG A 89 -17.93 3.66 5.95
CA ARG A 89 -18.03 2.52 6.87
C ARG A 89 -17.16 1.36 6.44
N SER A 90 -17.18 1.02 5.13
CA SER A 90 -16.37 -0.07 4.60
C SER A 90 -14.89 0.19 4.79
N LEU A 91 -14.42 1.39 4.41
CA LEU A 91 -13.01 1.78 4.61
C LEU A 91 -12.60 1.78 6.07
N SER A 92 -13.43 2.37 6.95
CA SER A 92 -13.14 2.43 8.39
C SER A 92 -13.01 1.04 9.00
N ASN A 93 -13.94 0.13 8.69
CA ASN A 93 -13.89 -1.24 9.19
C ASN A 93 -12.63 -1.98 8.72
N ASN A 94 -12.22 -1.79 7.46
CA ASN A 94 -10.99 -2.43 6.97
C ASN A 94 -9.73 -1.87 7.64
N VAL A 95 -9.68 -0.57 7.89
CA VAL A 95 -8.59 0.07 8.64
C VAL A 95 -8.55 -0.47 10.08
N GLU A 96 -9.69 -0.51 10.77
CA GLU A 96 -9.80 -1.01 12.14
C GLU A 96 -9.38 -2.48 12.25
N ASN A 97 -9.85 -3.33 11.33
CA ASN A 97 -9.42 -4.73 11.24
C ASN A 97 -7.92 -4.85 10.97
N GLY A 98 -7.37 -3.99 10.10
CA GLY A 98 -5.92 -3.92 9.85
C GLY A 98 -5.13 -3.62 11.13
N LEU A 99 -5.56 -2.62 11.89
CA LEU A 99 -4.95 -2.24 13.17
C LEU A 99 -5.02 -3.37 14.21
N TYR A 100 -6.11 -4.13 14.21
CA TYR A 100 -6.30 -5.26 15.13
C TYR A 100 -5.42 -6.47 14.77
N ILE A 101 -5.35 -6.83 13.47
CA ILE A 101 -4.65 -8.05 13.01
C ILE A 101 -3.14 -7.84 12.88
N LEU A 102 -2.72 -6.68 12.41
CA LEU A 102 -1.34 -6.33 12.12
C LEU A 102 -0.96 -5.02 12.84
N PRO A 103 -0.95 -4.97 14.17
CA PRO A 103 -0.78 -3.72 14.91
C PRO A 103 0.52 -3.01 14.51
N VAL A 104 0.36 -1.76 14.09
CA VAL A 104 1.43 -0.82 13.78
C VAL A 104 1.29 0.37 14.73
N GLU A 105 2.40 0.78 15.32
CA GLU A 105 2.43 1.87 16.29
C GLU A 105 2.87 3.20 15.64
N PRO A 106 2.52 4.34 16.23
CA PRO A 106 2.97 5.64 15.76
C PRO A 106 4.49 5.71 15.59
N GLY A 107 4.93 6.29 14.46
CA GLY A 107 6.34 6.43 14.13
C GLY A 107 7.00 5.18 13.53
N GLN A 108 6.34 4.04 13.52
CA GLN A 108 6.85 2.88 12.77
C GLN A 108 6.84 3.16 11.27
N ARG A 109 7.75 2.53 10.54
CA ARG A 109 8.03 2.85 9.14
C ARG A 109 7.41 1.85 8.19
N VAL A 110 6.82 2.36 7.11
CA VAL A 110 6.21 1.57 6.03
C VAL A 110 6.76 2.09 4.70
N VAL A 111 7.01 1.19 3.75
CA VAL A 111 7.37 1.55 2.38
C VAL A 111 6.17 1.32 1.49
N SER A 112 5.61 2.39 0.94
CA SER A 112 4.53 2.33 -0.04
C SER A 112 5.11 2.00 -1.42
N MET A 113 4.73 0.84 -1.94
CA MET A 113 5.20 0.34 -3.23
C MET A 113 4.07 -0.11 -4.16
N LEU A 114 2.87 -0.26 -3.62
CA LEU A 114 1.69 -0.66 -4.40
C LEU A 114 1.02 0.57 -5.02
N PRO A 115 0.39 0.42 -6.20
CA PRO A 115 -0.38 1.50 -6.79
C PRO A 115 -1.55 1.91 -5.89
N LEU A 116 -1.59 3.18 -5.46
CA LEU A 116 -2.68 3.69 -4.61
C LEU A 116 -4.03 3.77 -5.34
N ALA A 117 -4.04 3.63 -6.67
CA ALA A 117 -5.27 3.49 -7.46
C ALA A 117 -5.96 2.13 -7.26
N HIS A 118 -5.25 1.14 -6.73
CA HIS A 118 -5.83 -0.16 -6.39
C HIS A 118 -6.19 -0.22 -4.90
N MET A 119 -7.36 -0.79 -4.59
CA MET A 119 -7.88 -0.85 -3.22
C MET A 119 -6.89 -1.43 -2.22
N PHE A 120 -6.20 -2.52 -2.57
CA PHE A 120 -5.20 -3.11 -1.70
C PHE A 120 -4.03 -2.16 -1.40
N GLY A 121 -3.52 -1.45 -2.41
CA GLY A 121 -2.46 -0.45 -2.23
C GLY A 121 -2.94 0.76 -1.42
N GLN A 122 -4.13 1.25 -1.73
CA GLN A 122 -4.74 2.37 -1.01
C GLN A 122 -4.95 2.04 0.48
N LEU A 123 -5.45 0.86 0.78
CA LEU A 123 -5.68 0.42 2.16
C LEU A 123 -4.36 0.12 2.87
N ALA A 124 -3.54 -0.79 2.33
CA ALA A 124 -2.38 -1.35 3.04
C ALA A 124 -1.15 -0.44 3.04
N ASP A 125 -0.96 0.37 1.99
CA ASP A 125 0.20 1.27 1.86
C ASP A 125 -0.10 2.72 2.29
N PHE A 126 -1.38 3.08 2.49
CA PHE A 126 -1.75 4.44 2.86
C PHE A 126 -2.74 4.51 4.03
N LEU A 127 -4.03 4.17 3.84
CA LEU A 127 -5.07 4.45 4.84
C LEU A 127 -4.79 3.80 6.19
N TYR A 128 -4.47 2.53 6.21
CA TYR A 128 -4.18 1.80 7.43
C TYR A 128 -2.92 2.33 8.16
N PRO A 129 -1.73 2.42 7.52
CA PRO A 129 -0.55 2.93 8.21
C PRO A 129 -0.67 4.41 8.58
N PHE A 130 -1.38 5.23 7.78
CA PHE A 130 -1.67 6.62 8.12
C PHE A 130 -2.51 6.73 9.39
N SER A 131 -3.59 5.94 9.49
CA SER A 131 -4.44 5.90 10.69
C SER A 131 -3.72 5.38 11.92
N ALA A 132 -2.69 4.54 11.73
CA ALA A 132 -1.81 4.08 12.81
C ALA A 132 -0.79 5.13 13.26
N GLY A 133 -0.68 6.28 12.60
CA GLY A 133 0.38 7.27 12.85
C GLY A 133 1.77 6.82 12.40
N ALA A 134 1.84 5.88 11.45
CA ALA A 134 3.10 5.41 10.89
C ALA A 134 3.74 6.44 9.95
N THR A 135 5.05 6.35 9.77
CA THR A 135 5.76 7.12 8.76
C THR A 135 5.79 6.36 7.44
N ILE A 136 5.17 6.92 6.41
CA ILE A 136 5.05 6.29 5.09
C ILE A 136 6.12 6.87 4.15
N TYR A 137 6.92 5.98 3.55
CA TYR A 137 7.94 6.32 2.57
C TYR A 137 7.49 5.89 1.18
N TYR A 138 7.26 6.85 0.31
CA TYR A 138 6.84 6.59 -1.07
C TYR A 138 8.05 6.38 -1.99
N LEU A 139 7.96 5.37 -2.87
CA LEU A 139 8.95 5.17 -3.90
C LEU A 139 8.77 6.20 -5.02
N THR A 140 9.86 6.88 -5.37
CA THR A 140 9.88 7.85 -6.48
C THR A 140 10.07 7.21 -7.86
N LYS A 141 10.34 5.90 -7.90
CA LYS A 141 10.58 5.13 -9.12
C LYS A 141 9.77 3.84 -9.09
N ALA A 142 9.48 3.31 -10.28
CA ALA A 142 8.79 2.03 -10.42
C ALA A 142 9.50 0.92 -9.61
N PRO A 143 8.75 0.08 -8.88
CA PRO A 143 9.30 -0.92 -7.96
C PRO A 143 9.98 -2.09 -8.71
N THR A 144 11.27 -1.93 -8.99
CA THR A 144 12.11 -3.07 -9.40
C THR A 144 12.70 -3.77 -8.18
N PRO A 145 13.09 -5.06 -8.24
CA PRO A 145 13.68 -5.76 -7.10
C PRO A 145 14.90 -5.07 -6.48
N SER A 146 15.72 -4.40 -7.28
CA SER A 146 16.89 -3.66 -6.80
C SER A 146 16.51 -2.37 -6.07
N ILE A 147 15.55 -1.61 -6.62
CA ILE A 147 15.02 -0.38 -5.99
C ILE A 147 14.35 -0.73 -4.67
N LEU A 148 13.52 -1.78 -4.66
CA LEU A 148 12.82 -2.25 -3.46
C LEU A 148 13.80 -2.65 -2.37
N LEU A 149 14.77 -3.52 -2.65
CA LEU A 149 15.75 -3.97 -1.66
C LEU A 149 16.58 -2.81 -1.11
N LYS A 150 16.92 -1.82 -1.94
CA LYS A 150 17.59 -0.60 -1.47
C LYS A 150 16.69 0.21 -0.55
N ALA A 151 15.45 0.49 -0.95
CA ALA A 151 14.50 1.22 -0.12
C ALA A 151 14.24 0.51 1.22
N MET A 152 14.09 -0.83 1.21
CA MET A 152 13.94 -1.63 2.42
C MET A 152 15.17 -1.51 3.34
N ALA A 153 16.39 -1.52 2.78
CA ALA A 153 17.62 -1.38 3.56
C ALA A 153 17.74 0.01 4.19
N ASP A 154 17.36 1.06 3.45
CA ASP A 154 17.44 2.45 3.90
C ASP A 154 16.34 2.78 4.93
N VAL A 155 15.10 2.40 4.67
CA VAL A 155 13.93 2.70 5.50
C VAL A 155 13.82 1.76 6.70
N LYS A 156 14.18 0.48 6.55
CA LYS A 156 14.01 -0.58 7.55
C LYS A 156 12.55 -0.66 8.04
N PRO A 157 11.61 -0.99 7.14
CA PRO A 157 10.19 -0.97 7.46
C PRO A 157 9.82 -2.01 8.51
N TYR A 158 8.78 -1.70 9.28
CA TYR A 158 8.15 -2.61 10.23
C TYR A 158 7.08 -3.47 9.55
N LEU A 159 6.27 -2.86 8.69
CA LEU A 159 5.28 -3.49 7.83
C LEU A 159 5.68 -3.35 6.37
N VAL A 160 5.50 -4.42 5.61
CA VAL A 160 5.65 -4.43 4.15
C VAL A 160 4.39 -5.04 3.55
N ALA A 161 3.68 -4.29 2.70
CA ALA A 161 2.61 -4.83 1.89
C ALA A 161 3.09 -5.02 0.45
N THR A 162 2.79 -6.15 -0.15
CA THR A 162 3.29 -6.51 -1.48
C THR A 162 2.38 -7.48 -2.23
N VAL A 163 2.70 -7.73 -3.50
CA VAL A 163 2.04 -8.76 -4.31
C VAL A 163 2.94 -9.97 -4.51
N PRO A 164 2.39 -11.18 -4.76
CA PRO A 164 3.15 -12.42 -4.90
C PRO A 164 4.33 -12.33 -5.88
N LEU A 165 4.12 -11.69 -7.02
CA LEU A 165 5.15 -11.54 -8.05
C LEU A 165 6.46 -10.92 -7.55
N VAL A 166 6.38 -10.01 -6.58
CA VAL A 166 7.57 -9.35 -6.00
C VAL A 166 8.36 -10.31 -5.15
N ILE A 167 7.68 -11.00 -4.21
CA ILE A 167 8.36 -11.94 -3.31
C ILE A 167 8.86 -13.18 -4.07
N GLU A 168 8.14 -13.65 -5.08
CA GLU A 168 8.56 -14.76 -5.94
C GLU A 168 9.83 -14.43 -6.74
N LYS A 169 9.93 -13.21 -7.29
CA LYS A 169 11.17 -12.74 -7.94
C LYS A 169 12.35 -12.67 -6.95
N ILE A 170 12.11 -12.23 -5.73
CA ILE A 170 13.14 -12.20 -4.69
C ILE A 170 13.52 -13.62 -4.27
N HIS A 171 12.55 -14.52 -4.10
CA HIS A 171 12.79 -15.94 -3.83
C HIS A 171 13.67 -16.55 -4.90
N LYS A 172 13.28 -16.43 -6.18
CA LYS A 172 14.05 -16.95 -7.31
C LYS A 172 15.48 -16.41 -7.35
N LYS A 173 15.67 -15.14 -7.05
CA LYS A 173 17.00 -14.50 -7.13
C LYS A 173 17.88 -14.80 -5.92
N LYS A 174 17.32 -14.93 -4.72
CA LYS A 174 18.08 -15.04 -3.45
C LYS A 174 18.03 -16.43 -2.84
N LEU A 175 16.90 -17.11 -2.87
CA LEU A 175 16.69 -18.38 -2.16
C LEU A 175 16.95 -19.60 -3.05
N ASP A 176 16.47 -19.63 -4.29
CA ASP A 176 16.68 -20.76 -5.18
C ASP A 176 18.16 -21.13 -5.34
N PRO A 177 19.09 -20.18 -5.55
CA PRO A 177 20.51 -20.50 -5.65
C PRO A 177 21.11 -21.07 -4.34
N LEU A 178 20.54 -20.72 -3.20
CA LEU A 178 20.94 -21.26 -1.89
C LEU A 178 20.37 -22.67 -1.70
N LEU A 179 19.07 -22.84 -1.96
CA LEU A 179 18.35 -24.10 -1.73
C LEU A 179 18.67 -25.17 -2.78
N SER A 180 19.16 -24.77 -3.96
CA SER A 180 19.56 -25.71 -5.02
C SER A 180 20.86 -26.46 -4.72
N LYS A 181 21.69 -26.00 -3.78
CA LYS A 181 22.90 -26.69 -3.36
C LYS A 181 22.53 -28.03 -2.70
N THR A 182 23.06 -29.12 -3.23
CA THR A 182 22.75 -30.50 -2.80
C THR A 182 22.92 -30.70 -1.29
N VAL A 183 23.95 -30.12 -0.70
CA VAL A 183 24.21 -30.18 0.74
C VAL A 183 23.07 -29.52 1.54
N LEU A 184 22.55 -28.37 1.12
CA LEU A 184 21.46 -27.68 1.80
C LEU A 184 20.12 -28.40 1.62
N LYS A 185 19.89 -29.08 0.49
CA LYS A 185 18.72 -29.94 0.32
C LYS A 185 18.73 -31.11 1.31
N ILE A 186 19.87 -31.79 1.48
CA ILE A 186 20.00 -32.88 2.43
C ILE A 186 19.82 -32.36 3.87
N CYS A 187 20.48 -31.27 4.21
CA CYS A 187 20.38 -30.66 5.54
C CYS A 187 18.97 -30.12 5.86
N TRP A 188 18.20 -29.69 4.85
CA TRP A 188 16.84 -29.20 5.02
C TRP A 188 15.88 -30.24 5.59
N TYR A 189 16.13 -31.54 5.27
CA TYR A 189 15.33 -32.66 5.75
C TYR A 189 15.94 -33.36 6.98
N THR A 190 17.10 -32.90 7.49
CA THR A 190 17.75 -33.49 8.66
C THR A 190 17.30 -32.78 9.92
N PRO A 191 16.55 -33.43 10.85
CA PRO A 191 15.89 -32.75 11.98
C PRO A 191 16.82 -31.93 12.89
N LEU A 192 18.03 -32.40 13.12
CA LEU A 192 19.00 -31.76 14.02
C LEU A 192 19.58 -30.45 13.46
N ILE A 193 19.73 -30.34 12.14
CA ILE A 193 20.37 -29.20 11.46
C ILE A 193 19.29 -28.26 10.88
N MET A 194 18.10 -28.77 10.64
CA MET A 194 17.00 -28.07 9.99
C MET A 194 16.65 -26.74 10.66
N ASN A 195 16.52 -26.71 11.98
CA ASN A 195 16.16 -25.49 12.70
C ASN A 195 17.24 -24.40 12.58
N PHE A 196 18.51 -24.79 12.59
CA PHE A 196 19.61 -23.84 12.41
C PHE A 196 19.58 -23.22 11.00
N ILE A 197 19.38 -24.04 9.97
CA ILE A 197 19.33 -23.58 8.57
C ILE A 197 18.09 -22.69 8.34
N ARG A 198 16.91 -23.10 8.82
CA ARG A 198 15.69 -22.31 8.73
C ARG A 198 15.86 -20.95 9.40
N ASN A 199 16.42 -20.89 10.59
CA ASN A 199 16.71 -19.64 11.27
C ASN A 199 17.71 -18.76 10.51
N HIS A 200 18.74 -19.35 9.92
CA HIS A 200 19.70 -18.63 9.11
C HIS A 200 19.04 -18.01 7.85
N VAL A 201 18.24 -18.80 7.14
CA VAL A 201 17.47 -18.33 5.97
C VAL A 201 16.48 -17.23 6.36
N ARG A 202 15.72 -17.44 7.46
CA ARG A 202 14.82 -16.41 7.99
C ARG A 202 15.54 -15.10 8.27
N LYS A 203 16.66 -15.14 9.02
CA LYS A 203 17.45 -13.94 9.35
C LYS A 203 17.97 -13.25 8.10
N SER A 204 18.42 -14.03 7.11
CA SER A 204 18.89 -13.50 5.82
C SER A 204 17.78 -12.80 5.04
N LEU A 205 16.56 -13.38 5.00
CA LEU A 205 15.40 -12.77 4.38
C LEU A 205 14.98 -11.49 5.11
N VAL A 206 14.80 -11.55 6.42
CA VAL A 206 14.44 -10.36 7.21
C VAL A 206 15.47 -9.25 7.03
N LYS A 207 16.77 -9.60 7.00
CA LYS A 207 17.84 -8.63 6.73
C LYS A 207 17.73 -8.03 5.33
N ALA A 208 17.37 -8.81 4.31
CA ALA A 208 17.15 -8.31 2.95
C ALA A 208 16.02 -7.27 2.87
N PHE A 209 15.03 -7.37 3.75
CA PHE A 209 13.95 -6.40 3.89
C PHE A 209 14.21 -5.34 4.98
N GLY A 210 15.47 -5.03 5.29
CA GLY A 210 15.85 -3.96 6.22
C GLY A 210 16.04 -4.38 7.68
N GLY A 211 15.78 -5.65 8.02
CA GLY A 211 16.08 -6.24 9.32
C GLY A 211 15.05 -6.00 10.44
N GLN A 212 14.02 -5.19 10.19
CA GLN A 212 13.00 -4.83 11.20
C GLN A 212 11.58 -5.27 10.84
N VAL A 213 11.39 -5.98 9.73
CA VAL A 213 10.07 -6.43 9.28
C VAL A 213 9.44 -7.37 10.31
N ARG A 214 8.32 -6.93 10.86
CA ARG A 214 7.48 -7.69 11.78
C ARG A 214 6.28 -8.32 11.06
N TYR A 215 5.74 -7.62 10.08
CA TYR A 215 4.61 -8.06 9.27
C TYR A 215 4.93 -7.93 7.79
N PHE A 216 4.72 -9.00 7.06
CA PHE A 216 4.89 -9.05 5.62
C PHE A 216 3.57 -9.50 5.00
N LEU A 217 2.74 -8.53 4.63
CA LEU A 217 1.43 -8.76 4.04
C LEU A 217 1.56 -8.98 2.54
N CYS A 218 1.07 -10.12 2.06
CA CYS A 218 1.06 -10.44 0.63
C CYS A 218 -0.38 -10.70 0.18
N GLY A 219 -0.82 -9.97 -0.86
CA GLY A 219 -2.19 -10.07 -1.35
C GLY A 219 -2.33 -9.67 -2.81
N GLY A 220 -3.56 -9.56 -3.28
CA GLY A 220 -3.90 -9.14 -4.64
C GLY A 220 -3.83 -10.24 -5.70
N ALA A 221 -3.18 -11.38 -5.42
CA ALA A 221 -3.16 -12.57 -6.29
C ALA A 221 -2.79 -13.82 -5.48
N ALA A 222 -3.02 -15.01 -6.04
CA ALA A 222 -2.56 -16.25 -5.44
C ALA A 222 -1.03 -16.35 -5.49
N MET A 223 -0.42 -16.74 -4.38
CA MET A 223 1.02 -17.00 -4.30
C MET A 223 1.36 -18.38 -4.83
N ASN A 224 2.55 -18.54 -5.42
CA ASN A 224 3.06 -19.85 -5.79
C ASN A 224 3.19 -20.74 -4.53
N PRO A 225 2.56 -21.93 -4.49
CA PRO A 225 2.54 -22.79 -3.30
C PRO A 225 3.93 -23.22 -2.81
N VAL A 226 4.90 -23.35 -3.71
CA VAL A 226 6.29 -23.72 -3.36
C VAL A 226 6.97 -22.58 -2.61
N VAL A 227 6.75 -21.34 -3.05
CA VAL A 227 7.31 -20.13 -2.41
C VAL A 227 6.64 -19.92 -1.06
N GLU A 228 5.33 -20.01 -1.02
CA GLU A 228 4.54 -19.90 0.23
C GLU A 228 5.03 -20.90 1.27
N LYS A 229 5.08 -22.19 0.90
CA LYS A 229 5.57 -23.24 1.78
C LYS A 229 6.99 -22.97 2.27
N CYS A 230 7.88 -22.54 1.40
CA CYS A 230 9.25 -22.21 1.77
C CYS A 230 9.33 -21.08 2.80
N LEU A 231 8.53 -20.01 2.65
CA LEU A 231 8.49 -18.89 3.56
C LEU A 231 7.90 -19.29 4.93
N LEU A 232 6.85 -20.12 4.93
CA LEU A 232 6.26 -20.68 6.15
C LEU A 232 7.21 -21.63 6.88
N ASP A 233 7.89 -22.50 6.14
CA ASP A 233 8.87 -23.45 6.70
C ASP A 233 10.03 -22.76 7.45
N VAL A 234 10.40 -21.53 7.02
CA VAL A 234 11.43 -20.73 7.70
C VAL A 234 10.88 -19.77 8.75
N ASN A 235 9.58 -19.83 9.04
CA ASN A 235 8.90 -18.89 9.93
C ASN A 235 9.12 -17.42 9.53
N PHE A 236 9.12 -17.12 8.24
CA PHE A 236 9.13 -15.73 7.78
C PHE A 236 7.80 -15.06 8.21
N PRO A 237 7.79 -13.77 8.58
CA PRO A 237 6.59 -13.10 9.09
C PRO A 237 5.58 -12.80 7.98
N LEU A 238 5.21 -13.85 7.22
CA LEU A 238 4.28 -13.79 6.09
C LEU A 238 2.84 -13.87 6.59
N THR A 239 2.04 -12.93 6.14
CA THR A 239 0.57 -12.95 6.24
C THR A 239 0.00 -12.86 4.83
N ILE A 240 -0.85 -13.82 4.46
CA ILE A 240 -1.52 -13.79 3.16
C ILE A 240 -2.88 -13.16 3.36
N GLY A 241 -3.11 -12.07 2.63
CA GLY A 241 -4.38 -11.36 2.58
C GLY A 241 -5.19 -11.77 1.35
N PHE A 242 -6.44 -12.12 1.56
CA PHE A 242 -7.41 -12.26 0.49
C PHE A 242 -8.40 -11.10 0.58
N GLY A 243 -8.70 -10.50 -0.56
CA GLY A 243 -9.67 -9.42 -0.67
C GLY A 243 -10.02 -9.13 -2.11
N MET A 244 -11.07 -8.36 -2.29
CA MET A 244 -11.54 -7.88 -3.58
C MET A 244 -12.00 -6.44 -3.43
N THR A 245 -12.00 -5.68 -4.52
CA THR A 245 -12.36 -4.25 -4.49
C THR A 245 -13.77 -4.03 -3.93
N GLU A 246 -14.69 -4.95 -4.17
CA GLU A 246 -16.08 -4.89 -3.72
C GLU A 246 -16.26 -5.06 -2.19
N CYS A 247 -15.21 -5.46 -1.49
CA CYS A 247 -15.24 -5.56 -0.03
C CYS A 247 -14.75 -4.28 0.69
N GLY A 248 -14.28 -3.30 -0.06
CA GLY A 248 -13.85 -1.99 0.46
C GLY A 248 -12.40 -1.93 0.85
#